data_7f007e5d4de79175b36b6cf82aef55af
#
_entry.id   7f007e5d4de79175b36b6cf82aef55af
#
_cell.length_a   1.000
_cell.length_b   1.000
_cell.length_c   1.000
_cell.angle_alpha   90.00
_cell.angle_beta   90.00
_cell.angle_gamma   90.00
#
_symmetry.space_group_name_H-M   'P 1'
#
loop_
_entity.id
_entity.type
_entity.pdbx_description
1 polymer ?
#
loop_
_entity_poly.entity_id
_entity_poly.type
_entity_poly.pdbx_seq_one_letter_code
_entity_poly.pdbx_strand_id
1 'polypeptide(L)'
;LSVIRHAESLLEAHGTFPHTISAPRFKSAFGSSLSTAPRPVSDREFEKIVIVYRLSVPTAGIVVTTRESASLRERVLDIGASQISAGSKTDPGGYEEGVRRAEAEQFTLDDTRTIEEIVRMILGRGYIPSLCTSCYRSNRTGETFTEMAADGHIRGFCLPNALLTLAEYAVAAEDPDLRDKCLAAVEEGKKEMEG
;
A
#
# COMPACT_ATOMS: atom_id res chain seq x y z
N LEU A 1 10.54 -6.07 16.70
CA LEU A 1 10.78 -7.48 17.05
C LEU A 1 9.48 -8.26 17.27
N SER A 2 8.48 -7.76 18.02
CA SER A 2 7.23 -8.50 18.30
C SER A 2 6.46 -8.88 17.03
N VAL A 3 6.38 -7.98 16.04
CA VAL A 3 5.71 -8.25 14.75
C VAL A 3 6.41 -9.37 13.99
N ILE A 4 7.74 -9.37 13.97
CA ILE A 4 8.54 -10.40 13.28
C ILE A 4 8.35 -11.75 13.97
N ARG A 5 8.46 -11.80 15.30
CA ARG A 5 8.20 -13.04 16.07
C ARG A 5 6.79 -13.58 15.86
N HIS A 6 5.79 -12.68 15.75
CA HIS A 6 4.44 -13.09 15.45
C HIS A 6 4.34 -13.67 14.02
N ALA A 7 4.99 -13.05 13.04
CA ALA A 7 5.05 -13.59 11.67
C ALA A 7 5.74 -14.96 11.61
N GLU A 8 6.84 -15.15 12.35
CA GLU A 8 7.51 -16.44 12.51
C GLU A 8 6.59 -17.49 13.15
N SER A 9 5.87 -17.13 14.24
CA SER A 9 4.92 -18.03 14.86
C SER A 9 3.76 -18.43 13.95
N LEU A 10 3.29 -17.53 13.07
CA LEU A 10 2.28 -17.87 12.06
C LEU A 10 2.83 -18.86 11.03
N LEU A 11 4.07 -18.66 10.58
CA LEU A 11 4.72 -19.59 9.67
C LEU A 11 4.88 -20.97 10.31
N GLU A 12 5.37 -21.05 11.56
CA GLU A 12 5.56 -22.31 12.28
C GLU A 12 4.23 -23.05 12.53
N ALA A 13 3.17 -22.33 12.90
CA ALA A 13 1.89 -22.92 13.27
C ALA A 13 0.99 -23.26 12.05
N HIS A 14 1.10 -22.51 10.97
CA HIS A 14 0.14 -22.52 9.86
C HIS A 14 0.78 -22.62 8.47
N GLY A 15 2.10 -22.74 8.35
CA GLY A 15 2.81 -22.80 7.07
C GLY A 15 2.76 -21.49 6.26
N THR A 16 2.34 -20.37 6.86
CA THR A 16 2.13 -19.12 6.13
C THR A 16 2.63 -17.91 6.91
N PHE A 17 3.22 -16.96 6.19
CA PHE A 17 3.44 -15.59 6.68
C PHE A 17 2.15 -14.75 6.62
N PRO A 18 2.07 -13.64 7.38
CA PRO A 18 0.98 -12.70 7.18
C PRO A 18 0.97 -12.18 5.74
N HIS A 19 -0.21 -12.08 5.14
CA HIS A 19 -0.36 -11.57 3.77
C HIS A 19 0.12 -10.11 3.66
N THR A 20 -0.17 -9.31 4.68
CA THR A 20 0.26 -7.91 4.77
C THR A 20 0.67 -7.53 6.18
N ILE A 21 1.60 -6.58 6.27
CA ILE A 21 2.01 -5.92 7.52
C ILE A 21 1.74 -4.43 7.35
N SER A 22 0.90 -3.88 8.24
CA SER A 22 0.69 -2.43 8.32
C SER A 22 1.51 -1.85 9.47
N ALA A 23 2.24 -0.78 9.22
CA ALA A 23 3.12 -0.14 10.18
C ALA A 23 2.73 1.34 10.41
N PRO A 24 1.55 1.64 11.02
CA PRO A 24 1.15 3.01 11.26
C PRO A 24 1.89 3.58 12.47
N ARG A 25 2.33 4.84 12.38
CA ARG A 25 2.73 5.60 13.57
C ARG A 25 1.50 6.16 14.27
N PHE A 26 1.66 6.47 15.56
CA PHE A 26 0.61 7.12 16.34
C PHE A 26 0.29 8.50 15.77
N LYS A 27 -0.99 8.80 15.67
CA LYS A 27 -1.54 10.13 15.39
C LYS A 27 -2.61 10.43 16.43
N SER A 28 -2.63 11.66 16.93
CA SER A 28 -3.65 12.08 17.89
C SER A 28 -5.02 12.17 17.24
N ALA A 29 -6.06 11.93 18.05
CA ALA A 29 -7.45 12.20 17.69
C ALA A 29 -7.95 13.45 18.38
N PHE A 30 -8.97 14.11 17.82
CA PHE A 30 -9.65 15.21 18.47
C PHE A 30 -10.20 14.77 19.85
N GLY A 31 -10.00 15.56 20.88
CA GLY A 31 -10.45 15.25 22.23
C GLY A 31 -9.65 14.14 22.97
N SER A 32 -8.61 13.59 22.35
CA SER A 32 -7.74 12.61 23.00
C SER A 32 -6.86 13.29 24.07
N SER A 33 -6.76 12.66 25.24
CA SER A 33 -5.81 13.09 26.29
C SER A 33 -4.35 12.83 25.90
N LEU A 34 -4.10 11.95 24.92
CA LEU A 34 -2.78 11.62 24.42
C LEU A 34 -2.53 12.39 23.11
N SER A 35 -1.74 13.45 23.17
CA SER A 35 -1.41 14.29 22.03
C SER A 35 -0.19 13.78 21.23
N THR A 36 0.72 13.07 21.91
CA THR A 36 1.94 12.54 21.30
C THR A 36 2.22 11.12 21.79
N ALA A 37 2.89 10.31 20.97
CA ALA A 37 3.32 9.00 21.40
C ALA A 37 4.35 9.12 22.55
N PRO A 38 4.29 8.26 23.60
CA PRO A 38 5.28 8.25 24.69
C PRO A 38 6.71 8.00 24.21
N ARG A 39 6.84 7.31 23.06
CA ARG A 39 8.11 7.08 22.34
C ARG A 39 7.86 7.30 20.85
N PRO A 40 7.99 8.56 20.39
CA PRO A 40 7.76 8.87 18.98
C PRO A 40 8.84 8.22 18.11
N VAL A 41 8.42 7.70 16.97
CA VAL A 41 9.31 7.10 15.95
C VAL A 41 9.59 8.17 14.90
N SER A 42 10.85 8.52 14.68
CA SER A 42 11.29 9.45 13.64
C SER A 42 11.12 8.83 12.24
N ASP A 43 11.15 9.65 11.19
CA ASP A 43 11.09 9.19 9.80
C ASP A 43 12.20 8.19 9.49
N ARG A 44 13.42 8.47 9.93
CA ARG A 44 14.58 7.58 9.74
C ARG A 44 14.40 6.23 10.44
N GLU A 45 13.82 6.21 11.61
CA GLU A 45 13.51 4.96 12.32
C GLU A 45 12.39 4.20 11.63
N PHE A 46 11.38 4.91 11.11
CA PHE A 46 10.30 4.30 10.34
C PHE A 46 10.82 3.65 9.05
N GLU A 47 11.69 4.32 8.31
CA GLU A 47 12.38 3.76 7.15
C GLU A 47 13.13 2.47 7.50
N LYS A 48 13.87 2.47 8.61
CA LYS A 48 14.55 1.25 9.11
C LYS A 48 13.56 0.13 9.45
N ILE A 49 12.41 0.46 10.05
CA ILE A 49 11.37 -0.54 10.35
C ILE A 49 10.85 -1.18 9.07
N VAL A 50 10.58 -0.40 8.03
CA VAL A 50 10.13 -0.89 6.71
C VAL A 50 11.18 -1.82 6.10
N ILE A 51 12.45 -1.43 6.10
CA ILE A 51 13.56 -2.26 5.61
C ILE A 51 13.64 -3.59 6.40
N VAL A 52 13.58 -3.52 7.73
CA VAL A 52 13.65 -4.70 8.58
C VAL A 52 12.46 -5.63 8.31
N TYR A 53 11.25 -5.11 8.16
CA TYR A 53 10.08 -5.94 7.80
C TYR A 53 10.25 -6.59 6.44
N ARG A 54 10.72 -5.85 5.42
CA ARG A 54 10.94 -6.39 4.08
C ARG A 54 11.98 -7.53 4.08
N LEU A 55 13.06 -7.38 4.84
CA LEU A 55 14.11 -8.40 4.93
C LEU A 55 13.69 -9.61 5.76
N SER A 56 12.90 -9.40 6.83
CA SER A 56 12.49 -10.49 7.73
C SER A 56 11.26 -11.26 7.23
N VAL A 57 10.35 -10.62 6.50
CA VAL A 57 9.10 -11.22 5.98
C VAL A 57 8.95 -10.86 4.50
N PRO A 58 9.81 -11.42 3.63
CA PRO A 58 9.94 -10.96 2.24
C PRO A 58 8.69 -11.16 1.38
N THR A 59 7.83 -12.12 1.72
CA THR A 59 6.60 -12.41 0.98
C THR A 59 5.42 -11.52 1.37
N ALA A 60 5.46 -10.86 2.54
CA ALA A 60 4.36 -10.01 2.99
C ALA A 60 4.31 -8.67 2.24
N GLY A 61 3.11 -8.21 1.92
CA GLY A 61 2.88 -6.82 1.53
C GLY A 61 3.13 -5.87 2.70
N ILE A 62 3.87 -4.79 2.49
CA ILE A 62 4.06 -3.74 3.52
C ILE A 62 3.19 -2.56 3.15
N VAL A 63 2.19 -2.29 4.01
CA VAL A 63 1.20 -1.22 3.81
C VAL A 63 1.66 0.05 4.51
N VAL A 64 1.74 1.15 3.76
CA VAL A 64 1.95 2.49 4.31
C VAL A 64 0.69 3.33 4.17
N THR A 65 0.22 3.81 5.30
CA THR A 65 -1.06 4.52 5.41
C THR A 65 -0.91 6.01 5.23
N THR A 66 -2.03 6.71 5.05
CA THR A 66 -2.12 8.17 4.95
C THR A 66 -1.79 8.92 6.25
N ARG A 67 -1.47 8.21 7.34
CA ARG A 67 -0.92 8.80 8.58
C ARG A 67 0.46 9.40 8.39
N GLU A 68 1.21 8.89 7.40
CA GLU A 68 2.56 9.34 7.09
C GLU A 68 2.54 10.46 6.05
N SER A 69 3.53 11.35 6.11
CA SER A 69 3.66 12.44 5.14
C SER A 69 3.87 11.91 3.72
N ALA A 70 3.44 12.68 2.72
CA ALA A 70 3.60 12.34 1.31
C ALA A 70 5.05 11.97 0.98
N SER A 71 6.02 12.78 1.41
CA SER A 71 7.44 12.56 1.15
C SER A 71 8.00 11.28 1.80
N LEU A 72 7.56 10.95 3.03
CA LEU A 72 7.98 9.70 3.67
C LEU A 72 7.38 8.50 2.95
N ARG A 73 6.11 8.56 2.58
CA ARG A 73 5.42 7.48 1.87
C ARG A 73 6.10 7.16 0.53
N GLU A 74 6.54 8.18 -0.19
CA GLU A 74 7.32 8.02 -1.42
C GLU A 74 8.67 7.35 -1.18
N ARG A 75 9.43 7.79 -0.18
CA ARG A 75 10.73 7.18 0.14
C ARG A 75 10.61 5.71 0.55
N VAL A 76 9.56 5.36 1.33
CA VAL A 76 9.41 3.98 1.78
C VAL A 76 8.91 3.03 0.70
N LEU A 77 8.28 3.52 -0.38
CA LEU A 77 8.02 2.71 -1.58
C LEU A 77 9.33 2.23 -2.21
N ASP A 78 10.34 3.10 -2.30
CA ASP A 78 11.64 2.75 -2.90
C ASP A 78 12.44 1.74 -2.05
N ILE A 79 12.14 1.62 -0.77
CA ILE A 79 12.91 0.78 0.17
C ILE A 79 12.15 -0.44 0.69
N GLY A 80 10.95 -0.72 0.14
CA GLY A 80 10.30 -1.99 0.43
C GLY A 80 8.82 -1.96 0.75
N ALA A 81 8.17 -0.81 0.90
CA ALA A 81 6.72 -0.76 0.95
C ALA A 81 6.15 -1.18 -0.41
N SER A 82 5.05 -1.92 -0.41
CA SER A 82 4.43 -2.44 -1.63
C SER A 82 2.95 -2.11 -1.75
N GLN A 83 2.37 -1.52 -0.71
CA GLN A 83 0.98 -1.10 -0.71
C GLN A 83 0.87 0.30 -0.09
N ILE A 84 0.03 1.14 -0.70
CA ILE A 84 -0.16 2.52 -0.29
C ILE A 84 -1.64 2.87 -0.30
N SER A 85 -2.12 3.51 0.75
CA SER A 85 -3.50 3.99 0.84
C SER A 85 -3.65 5.32 0.09
N ALA A 86 -4.83 5.59 -0.48
CA ALA A 86 -5.15 6.86 -1.13
C ALA A 86 -6.54 7.34 -0.72
N GLY A 87 -6.77 8.65 -0.68
CA GLY A 87 -8.07 9.25 -0.46
C GLY A 87 -8.75 8.86 0.86
N SER A 88 -7.99 8.46 1.88
CA SER A 88 -8.55 7.98 3.15
C SER A 88 -9.35 9.07 3.87
N LYS A 89 -10.45 8.65 4.51
CA LYS A 89 -11.25 9.47 5.42
C LYS A 89 -11.29 8.79 6.78
N THR A 90 -11.20 9.56 7.86
CA THR A 90 -11.17 9.03 9.23
C THR A 90 -12.34 9.48 10.08
N ASP A 91 -13.18 10.34 9.56
CA ASP A 91 -14.44 10.77 10.16
C ASP A 91 -15.59 9.82 9.76
N PRO A 92 -16.51 9.51 10.67
CA PRO A 92 -17.71 8.70 10.36
C PRO A 92 -18.54 9.34 9.25
N GLY A 93 -18.83 8.59 8.19
CA GLY A 93 -19.55 9.08 7.00
C GLY A 93 -18.70 9.97 6.08
N GLY A 94 -17.39 10.10 6.31
CA GLY A 94 -16.49 11.00 5.55
C GLY A 94 -16.35 10.70 4.06
N TYR A 95 -16.84 9.55 3.59
CA TYR A 95 -16.93 9.21 2.16
C TYR A 95 -18.23 9.67 1.50
N GLU A 96 -19.20 10.19 2.28
CA GLU A 96 -20.41 10.82 1.74
C GLU A 96 -20.10 12.26 1.31
N GLU A 97 -20.64 12.67 0.16
CA GLU A 97 -20.42 14.02 -0.36
C GLU A 97 -20.95 15.09 0.62
N GLY A 98 -20.13 16.12 0.87
CA GLY A 98 -20.53 17.29 1.65
C GLY A 98 -20.45 17.13 3.18
N VAL A 99 -20.14 15.94 3.70
CA VAL A 99 -20.02 15.71 5.16
C VAL A 99 -18.55 15.66 5.58
N ARG A 100 -18.04 16.75 6.12
CA ARG A 100 -16.73 16.76 6.77
C ARG A 100 -16.91 17.14 8.24
N ARG A 101 -16.60 16.20 9.14
CA ARG A 101 -16.65 16.41 10.59
C ARG A 101 -15.23 16.28 11.17
N ALA A 102 -14.46 17.35 11.05
CA ALA A 102 -13.08 17.39 11.57
C ALA A 102 -13.01 17.02 13.06
N GLU A 103 -14.05 17.35 13.84
CA GLU A 103 -14.15 17.01 15.26
C GLU A 103 -14.43 15.52 15.53
N ALA A 104 -14.82 14.75 14.51
CA ALA A 104 -15.09 13.32 14.59
C ALA A 104 -13.98 12.47 13.99
N GLU A 105 -12.90 13.07 13.48
CA GLU A 105 -11.76 12.36 12.93
C GLU A 105 -11.12 11.46 14.00
N GLN A 106 -10.99 10.16 13.69
CA GLN A 106 -10.38 9.19 14.61
C GLN A 106 -8.88 9.43 14.79
N PHE A 107 -8.22 10.01 13.79
CA PHE A 107 -6.82 10.47 13.81
C PHE A 107 -6.55 11.39 12.62
N THR A 108 -5.54 12.24 12.73
CA THR A 108 -5.13 13.14 11.67
C THR A 108 -4.41 12.42 10.53
N LEU A 109 -4.64 12.87 9.29
CA LEU A 109 -3.96 12.41 8.09
C LEU A 109 -2.91 13.44 7.67
N ASP A 110 -1.69 12.99 7.38
CA ASP A 110 -0.62 13.85 6.85
C ASP A 110 -0.58 13.83 5.31
N ASP A 111 -1.16 12.80 4.68
CA ASP A 111 -1.28 12.72 3.23
C ASP A 111 -2.76 12.58 2.84
N THR A 112 -3.30 13.63 2.25
CA THR A 112 -4.70 13.73 1.83
C THR A 112 -4.87 13.61 0.32
N ARG A 113 -3.81 13.21 -0.39
CA ARG A 113 -3.83 13.05 -1.86
C ARG A 113 -4.93 12.10 -2.29
N THR A 114 -5.56 12.46 -3.40
CA THR A 114 -6.56 11.64 -4.09
C THR A 114 -5.94 10.39 -4.70
N ILE A 115 -6.78 9.46 -5.16
CA ILE A 115 -6.31 8.28 -5.89
C ILE A 115 -5.55 8.67 -7.17
N GLU A 116 -6.01 9.70 -7.88
CA GLU A 116 -5.36 10.20 -9.10
C GLU A 116 -3.96 10.74 -8.83
N GLU A 117 -3.80 11.55 -7.77
CA GLU A 117 -2.50 12.08 -7.37
C GLU A 117 -1.52 10.96 -6.95
N ILE A 118 -2.02 9.93 -6.28
CA ILE A 118 -1.22 8.76 -5.91
C ILE A 118 -0.85 7.93 -7.14
N VAL A 119 -1.77 7.70 -8.09
CA VAL A 119 -1.48 7.00 -9.35
C VAL A 119 -0.42 7.76 -10.15
N ARG A 120 -0.54 9.09 -10.27
CA ARG A 120 0.48 9.92 -10.92
C ARG A 120 1.86 9.79 -10.27
N MET A 121 1.89 9.82 -8.95
CA MET A 121 3.13 9.68 -8.19
C MET A 121 3.78 8.32 -8.43
N ILE A 122 3.01 7.24 -8.39
CA ILE A 122 3.50 5.86 -8.61
C ILE A 122 4.06 5.71 -10.02
N LEU A 123 3.32 6.16 -11.04
CA LEU A 123 3.77 6.15 -12.45
C LEU A 123 5.01 7.01 -12.66
N GLY A 124 5.07 8.20 -12.06
CA GLY A 124 6.22 9.11 -12.12
C GLY A 124 7.50 8.53 -11.50
N ARG A 125 7.39 7.51 -10.65
CA ARG A 125 8.51 6.77 -10.06
C ARG A 125 8.86 5.48 -10.83
N GLY A 126 8.21 5.23 -11.94
CA GLY A 126 8.45 4.04 -12.76
C GLY A 126 7.81 2.75 -12.22
N TYR A 127 6.85 2.86 -11.31
CA TYR A 127 6.09 1.72 -10.82
C TYR A 127 4.74 1.61 -11.52
N ILE A 128 4.21 0.40 -11.62
CA ILE A 128 2.87 0.13 -12.15
C ILE A 128 1.91 0.01 -10.96
N PRO A 129 0.95 0.96 -10.79
CA PRO A 129 -0.06 0.85 -9.75
C PRO A 129 -1.02 -0.29 -10.06
N SER A 130 -1.32 -1.13 -9.07
CA SER A 130 -2.28 -2.23 -9.18
C SER A 130 -3.48 -1.98 -8.28
N LEU A 131 -4.66 -1.97 -8.87
CA LEU A 131 -5.96 -1.88 -8.17
C LEU A 131 -6.60 -3.27 -8.01
N CYS A 132 -5.78 -4.32 -8.11
CA CYS A 132 -6.22 -5.70 -8.17
C CYS A 132 -6.54 -6.30 -6.79
N THR A 133 -7.62 -7.08 -6.72
CA THR A 133 -8.02 -7.89 -5.56
C THR A 133 -8.17 -9.39 -5.90
N SER A 134 -7.59 -9.84 -7.02
CA SER A 134 -7.80 -11.18 -7.59
C SER A 134 -7.34 -12.31 -6.68
N CYS A 135 -6.29 -12.13 -5.87
CA CYS A 135 -5.77 -13.17 -5.00
C CYS A 135 -6.83 -13.69 -4.02
N TYR A 136 -7.61 -12.80 -3.40
CA TYR A 136 -8.70 -13.20 -2.50
C TYR A 136 -9.80 -13.98 -3.21
N ARG A 137 -10.17 -13.59 -4.44
CA ARG A 137 -11.21 -14.24 -5.25
C ARG A 137 -10.78 -15.61 -5.78
N SER A 138 -9.48 -15.81 -5.97
CA SER A 138 -8.90 -17.02 -6.57
C SER A 138 -8.26 -17.94 -5.54
N ASN A 139 -8.55 -17.77 -4.25
CA ASN A 139 -7.98 -18.53 -3.14
C ASN A 139 -6.43 -18.56 -3.11
N ARG A 140 -5.78 -17.57 -3.73
CA ARG A 140 -4.33 -17.37 -3.63
C ARG A 140 -4.01 -16.57 -2.37
N THR A 141 -4.23 -17.19 -1.21
CA THR A 141 -4.03 -16.61 0.12
C THR A 141 -3.37 -17.66 1.02
N GLY A 142 -2.91 -17.25 2.19
CA GLY A 142 -2.28 -18.15 3.15
C GLY A 142 -1.03 -18.83 2.58
N GLU A 143 -0.92 -20.14 2.77
CA GLU A 143 0.21 -20.97 2.32
C GLU A 143 0.45 -20.85 0.81
N THR A 144 -0.60 -21.01 0.00
CA THR A 144 -0.52 -20.86 -1.47
C THR A 144 0.09 -19.53 -1.89
N PHE A 145 -0.33 -18.42 -1.28
CA PHE A 145 0.27 -17.12 -1.57
C PHE A 145 1.73 -17.04 -1.14
N THR A 146 2.04 -17.55 0.05
CA THR A 146 3.40 -17.52 0.61
C THR A 146 4.37 -18.30 -0.30
N GLU A 147 4.00 -19.48 -0.78
CA GLU A 147 4.78 -20.28 -1.71
C GLU A 147 4.99 -19.56 -3.04
N MET A 148 3.91 -19.11 -3.67
CA MET A 148 3.97 -18.40 -4.97
C MET A 148 4.78 -17.10 -4.89
N ALA A 149 4.76 -16.43 -3.75
CA ALA A 149 5.55 -15.23 -3.54
C ALA A 149 7.03 -15.53 -3.29
N ALA A 150 7.33 -16.65 -2.61
CA ALA A 150 8.68 -17.07 -2.29
C ALA A 150 9.45 -17.53 -3.54
N ASP A 151 8.80 -18.24 -4.45
CA ASP A 151 9.39 -18.77 -5.70
C ASP A 151 9.27 -17.80 -6.90
N GLY A 152 8.55 -16.69 -6.72
CA GLY A 152 8.36 -15.67 -7.76
C GLY A 152 7.22 -15.94 -8.74
N HIS A 153 6.54 -17.08 -8.69
CA HIS A 153 5.41 -17.40 -9.58
C HIS A 153 4.26 -16.39 -9.49
N ILE A 154 4.09 -15.73 -8.33
CA ILE A 154 3.06 -14.71 -8.16
C ILE A 154 3.20 -13.55 -9.17
N ARG A 155 4.41 -13.27 -9.68
CA ARG A 155 4.66 -12.21 -10.66
C ARG A 155 3.89 -12.44 -11.96
N GLY A 156 3.75 -13.71 -12.39
CA GLY A 156 2.97 -14.11 -13.56
C GLY A 156 1.46 -13.82 -13.44
N PHE A 157 0.96 -13.55 -12.25
CA PHE A 157 -0.42 -13.11 -12.01
C PHE A 157 -0.51 -11.61 -11.67
N CYS A 158 0.44 -11.11 -10.89
CA CYS A 158 0.39 -9.72 -10.43
C CYS A 158 0.58 -8.71 -11.56
N LEU A 159 1.56 -8.92 -12.45
CA LEU A 159 1.81 -8.00 -13.54
C LEU A 159 0.65 -7.92 -14.54
N PRO A 160 0.12 -9.05 -15.11
CA PRO A 160 -1.05 -8.99 -15.97
C PRO A 160 -2.26 -8.32 -15.32
N ASN A 161 -2.55 -8.64 -14.06
CA ASN A 161 -3.67 -8.03 -13.33
C ASN A 161 -3.46 -6.55 -13.07
N ALA A 162 -2.23 -6.12 -12.79
CA ALA A 162 -1.92 -4.70 -12.63
C ALA A 162 -2.15 -3.92 -13.93
N LEU A 163 -1.69 -4.47 -15.06
CA LEU A 163 -1.89 -3.84 -16.38
C LEU A 163 -3.37 -3.78 -16.76
N LEU A 164 -4.14 -4.84 -16.51
CA LEU A 164 -5.58 -4.85 -16.77
C LEU A 164 -6.30 -3.79 -15.93
N THR A 165 -6.08 -3.77 -14.62
CA THR A 165 -6.76 -2.81 -13.74
C THR A 165 -6.31 -1.37 -14.00
N LEU A 166 -5.05 -1.15 -14.43
CA LEU A 166 -4.58 0.17 -14.82
C LEU A 166 -5.21 0.63 -16.14
N ALA A 167 -5.40 -0.29 -17.10
CA ALA A 167 -6.10 0.01 -18.36
C ALA A 167 -7.57 0.37 -18.11
N GLU A 168 -8.28 -0.38 -17.24
CA GLU A 168 -9.64 -0.06 -16.82
C GLU A 168 -9.72 1.31 -16.13
N TYR A 169 -8.77 1.59 -15.24
CA TYR A 169 -8.67 2.89 -14.59
C TYR A 169 -8.44 4.03 -15.60
N ALA A 170 -7.57 3.82 -16.60
CA ALA A 170 -7.31 4.80 -17.63
C ALA A 170 -8.56 5.16 -18.43
N VAL A 171 -9.42 4.17 -18.74
CA VAL A 171 -10.70 4.43 -19.45
C VAL A 171 -11.64 5.32 -18.63
N ALA A 172 -11.64 5.14 -17.29
CA ALA A 172 -12.48 5.91 -16.38
C ALA A 172 -11.88 7.28 -16.00
N ALA A 173 -10.58 7.51 -16.25
CA ALA A 173 -9.91 8.75 -15.89
C ALA A 173 -10.44 9.95 -16.71
N GLU A 174 -10.88 10.99 -16.01
CA GLU A 174 -11.38 12.23 -16.64
C GLU A 174 -10.21 13.08 -17.18
N ASP A 175 -9.06 13.07 -16.51
CA ASP A 175 -7.87 13.81 -16.89
C ASP A 175 -7.13 13.12 -18.05
N PRO A 176 -7.06 13.76 -19.26
CA PRO A 176 -6.40 13.18 -20.43
C PRO A 176 -4.92 12.88 -20.21
N ASP A 177 -4.17 13.75 -19.50
CA ASP A 177 -2.74 13.53 -19.23
C ASP A 177 -2.52 12.29 -18.33
N LEU A 178 -3.38 12.09 -17.34
CA LEU A 178 -3.32 10.90 -16.51
C LEU A 178 -3.66 9.64 -17.31
N ARG A 179 -4.69 9.72 -18.14
CA ARG A 179 -5.08 8.63 -19.04
C ARG A 179 -3.93 8.19 -19.92
N ASP A 180 -3.29 9.14 -20.59
CA ASP A 180 -2.18 8.89 -21.53
C ASP A 180 -0.98 8.26 -20.79
N LYS A 181 -0.65 8.73 -19.59
CA LYS A 181 0.40 8.14 -18.73
C LYS A 181 0.07 6.70 -18.32
N CYS A 182 -1.18 6.43 -17.93
CA CYS A 182 -1.61 5.06 -17.60
C CYS A 182 -1.48 4.14 -18.82
N LEU A 183 -1.97 4.56 -20.00
CA LEU A 183 -1.90 3.75 -21.20
C LEU A 183 -0.45 3.52 -21.67
N ALA A 184 0.42 4.53 -21.58
CA ALA A 184 1.84 4.36 -21.87
C ALA A 184 2.50 3.31 -20.94
N ALA A 185 2.21 3.36 -19.64
CA ALA A 185 2.71 2.36 -18.70
C ALA A 185 2.17 0.95 -18.96
N VAL A 186 0.91 0.83 -19.41
CA VAL A 186 0.33 -0.46 -19.83
C VAL A 186 1.07 -1.02 -21.04
N GLU A 187 1.34 -0.20 -22.05
CA GLU A 187 2.06 -0.66 -23.27
C GLU A 187 3.52 -1.04 -22.97
N GLU A 188 4.17 -0.33 -22.06
CA GLU A 188 5.53 -0.68 -21.62
C GLU A 188 5.54 -2.00 -20.84
N GLY A 189 4.62 -2.17 -19.89
CA GLY A 189 4.50 -3.40 -19.10
C GLY A 189 4.13 -4.64 -19.94
N LYS A 190 3.38 -4.49 -21.05
CA LYS A 190 3.13 -5.58 -22.00
C LYS A 190 4.42 -6.07 -22.66
N LYS A 191 5.31 -5.14 -23.06
CA LYS A 191 6.61 -5.52 -23.66
C LYS A 191 7.47 -6.30 -22.67
N GLU A 192 7.43 -5.94 -21.37
CA GLU A 192 8.14 -6.68 -20.33
C GLU A 192 7.62 -8.12 -20.17
N MET A 193 6.34 -8.37 -20.48
CA MET A 193 5.76 -9.72 -20.41
C MET A 193 6.10 -10.61 -21.61
N GLU A 194 6.44 -10.01 -22.76
CA GLU A 194 6.74 -10.73 -24.00
C GLU A 194 8.24 -11.11 -24.14
N GLY A 195 9.11 -10.49 -23.36
CA GLY A 195 10.57 -10.71 -23.37
C GLY A 195 11.04 -11.60 -22.25
#